data_c1442331720cbd41dcd37371277b4e66
#
_entry.id   c1442331720cbd41dcd37371277b4e66
#
_cell.length_a   1.000
_cell.length_b   1.000
_cell.length_c   1.000
_cell.angle_alpha   90.00
_cell.angle_beta   90.00
_cell.angle_gamma   90.00
#
_symmetry.space_group_name_H-M   'P 1'
#
loop_
_entity.id
_entity.type
_entity.pdbx_description
1 polymer ?
#
loop_
_entity_poly.entity_id
_entity_poly.type
_entity_poly.pdbx_seq_one_letter_code
_entity_poly.pdbx_strand_id
1 'polypeptide(L)'
;MWTFLGSECMFFGSLIATFLVYRNQSTTGPFPDEIIDVPITTVSTFVLLMSSLAMVLALNAVQRNQANLGRFWILMTALLGTIFLGFQAFEFNEFFNEGLTPRVNLFGTTFFVLTGFHGAHVTVGVIWLLVMAGVITPKGLSAWTLLGAVLGAYAVLVGILGLLDVIRNLSDVGAVIFIAAGAVVMVAAGLKHFSISTKLNVASQAGNLEVTALYWHFVDIVWIVIFTVVYLVSANDSIETSEAIISGLHGGG
;
A
#
# COMPACT_ATOMS: atom_id res chain seq x y z
N MET A 1 -2.86 21.02 1.52
CA MET A 1 -2.69 19.69 2.11
C MET A 1 -3.71 19.38 3.20
N TRP A 2 -3.86 20.18 4.24
CA TRP A 2 -4.80 19.92 5.34
C TRP A 2 -6.26 19.75 4.89
N THR A 3 -6.75 20.57 3.97
CA THR A 3 -8.12 20.45 3.42
C THR A 3 -8.31 19.12 2.67
N PHE A 4 -7.29 18.69 1.92
CA PHE A 4 -7.29 17.40 1.24
C PHE A 4 -7.33 16.25 2.26
N LEU A 5 -6.45 16.25 3.26
CA LEU A 5 -6.46 15.23 4.31
C LEU A 5 -7.80 15.19 5.07
N GLY A 6 -8.41 16.36 5.31
CA GLY A 6 -9.74 16.44 5.91
C GLY A 6 -10.83 15.77 5.06
N SER A 7 -10.81 15.95 3.73
CA SER A 7 -11.73 15.26 2.82
C SER A 7 -11.50 13.75 2.80
N GLU A 8 -10.24 13.32 2.82
CA GLU A 8 -9.90 11.89 2.86
C GLU A 8 -10.29 11.22 4.19
N CYS A 9 -10.19 11.94 5.33
CA CYS A 9 -10.73 11.45 6.59
C CYS A 9 -12.22 11.16 6.52
N MET A 10 -13.00 12.04 5.89
CA MET A 10 -14.45 11.84 5.71
C MET A 10 -14.73 10.70 4.74
N PHE A 11 -13.94 10.58 3.67
CA PHE A 11 -14.06 9.51 2.69
C PHE A 11 -13.80 8.13 3.34
N PHE A 12 -12.65 7.92 3.96
CA PHE A 12 -12.34 6.66 4.64
C PHE A 12 -13.25 6.41 5.84
N GLY A 13 -13.60 7.45 6.60
CA GLY A 13 -14.55 7.34 7.69
C GLY A 13 -15.92 6.80 7.25
N SER A 14 -16.42 7.24 6.09
CA SER A 14 -17.66 6.72 5.52
C SER A 14 -17.55 5.26 5.08
N LEU A 15 -16.43 4.86 4.49
CA LEU A 15 -16.16 3.46 4.09
C LEU A 15 -16.06 2.54 5.31
N ILE A 16 -15.34 2.96 6.36
CA ILE A 16 -15.22 2.22 7.62
C ILE A 16 -16.59 2.08 8.30
N ALA A 17 -17.37 3.15 8.38
CA ALA A 17 -18.73 3.10 8.92
C ALA A 17 -19.62 2.14 8.13
N THR A 18 -19.54 2.16 6.80
CA THR A 18 -20.26 1.23 5.93
C THR A 18 -19.84 -0.22 6.20
N PHE A 19 -18.55 -0.50 6.31
CA PHE A 19 -18.05 -1.81 6.66
C PHE A 19 -18.61 -2.29 8.01
N LEU A 20 -18.56 -1.46 9.06
CA LEU A 20 -19.08 -1.79 10.40
C LEU A 20 -20.58 -2.11 10.40
N VAL A 21 -21.37 -1.40 9.61
CA VAL A 21 -22.83 -1.64 9.51
C VAL A 21 -23.12 -2.97 8.82
N TYR A 22 -22.37 -3.33 7.78
CA TYR A 22 -22.69 -4.48 6.93
C TYR A 22 -21.89 -5.75 7.22
N ARG A 23 -20.85 -5.71 8.06
CA ARG A 23 -19.93 -6.85 8.29
C ARG A 23 -20.64 -8.14 8.75
N ASN A 24 -21.67 -8.03 9.61
CA ASN A 24 -22.41 -9.17 10.17
C ASN A 24 -23.76 -9.42 9.47
N GLN A 25 -24.02 -8.77 8.34
CA GLN A 25 -25.30 -8.92 7.62
C GLN A 25 -25.22 -9.89 6.43
N SER A 26 -24.09 -10.53 6.22
CA SER A 26 -23.95 -11.56 5.19
C SER A 26 -24.66 -12.84 5.59
N THR A 27 -25.61 -13.28 4.76
CA THR A 27 -26.38 -14.52 4.98
C THR A 27 -25.81 -15.72 4.23
N THR A 28 -24.85 -15.48 3.33
CA THR A 28 -24.18 -16.52 2.52
C THR A 28 -22.67 -16.32 2.66
N GLY A 29 -21.90 -17.43 2.93
CA GLY A 29 -20.45 -17.42 3.06
C GLY A 29 -19.72 -17.20 1.74
N PRO A 30 -18.39 -17.04 1.77
CA PRO A 30 -17.47 -17.27 2.90
C PRO A 30 -17.51 -16.15 3.95
N PHE A 31 -17.32 -16.54 5.22
CA PHE A 31 -17.37 -15.63 6.37
C PHE A 31 -15.97 -15.11 6.76
N PRO A 32 -15.85 -13.96 7.45
CA PRO A 32 -14.56 -13.36 7.82
C PRO A 32 -13.64 -14.30 8.60
N ASP A 33 -14.19 -15.09 9.53
CA ASP A 33 -13.50 -16.04 10.40
C ASP A 33 -12.87 -17.22 9.66
N GLU A 34 -13.33 -17.51 8.45
CA GLU A 34 -12.82 -18.61 7.62
C GLU A 34 -11.64 -18.19 6.74
N ILE A 35 -11.47 -16.89 6.49
CA ILE A 35 -10.61 -16.38 5.40
C ILE A 35 -9.50 -15.47 5.92
N ILE A 36 -9.74 -14.75 7.04
CA ILE A 36 -8.80 -13.72 7.52
C ILE A 36 -7.57 -14.35 8.17
N ASP A 37 -6.39 -14.17 7.57
CA ASP A 37 -5.09 -14.52 8.15
C ASP A 37 -4.48 -13.34 8.93
N VAL A 38 -4.79 -13.25 10.23
CA VAL A 38 -4.30 -12.18 11.12
C VAL A 38 -2.77 -12.17 11.22
N PRO A 39 -2.03 -13.29 11.35
CA PRO A 39 -0.58 -13.34 11.37
C PRO A 39 0.08 -12.65 10.17
N ILE A 40 -0.31 -12.98 8.95
CA ILE A 40 0.29 -12.41 7.72
C ILE A 40 0.02 -10.91 7.65
N THR A 41 -1.22 -10.50 7.91
CA THR A 41 -1.60 -9.08 7.88
C THR A 41 -0.94 -8.27 9.00
N THR A 42 -0.65 -8.88 10.15
CA THR A 42 0.14 -8.25 11.22
C THR A 42 1.57 -7.96 10.76
N VAL A 43 2.22 -8.90 10.08
CA VAL A 43 3.57 -8.70 9.52
C VAL A 43 3.56 -7.58 8.47
N SER A 44 2.59 -7.58 7.56
CA SER A 44 2.47 -6.53 6.54
C SER A 44 2.22 -5.14 7.16
N THR A 45 1.41 -5.07 8.21
CA THR A 45 1.18 -3.85 9.00
C THR A 45 2.47 -3.35 9.66
N PHE A 46 3.27 -4.25 10.24
CA PHE A 46 4.57 -3.89 10.82
C PHE A 46 5.52 -3.32 9.76
N VAL A 47 5.58 -3.91 8.56
CA VAL A 47 6.39 -3.40 7.44
C VAL A 47 5.96 -1.98 7.07
N LEU A 48 4.65 -1.71 7.00
CA LEU A 48 4.12 -0.39 6.69
C LEU A 48 4.49 0.64 7.78
N LEU A 49 4.36 0.28 9.08
CA LEU A 49 4.76 1.13 10.20
C LEU A 49 6.27 1.45 10.19
N MET A 50 7.12 0.48 9.81
CA MET A 50 8.56 0.73 9.65
C MET A 50 8.84 1.70 8.49
N SER A 51 8.00 1.72 7.46
CA SER A 51 8.11 2.71 6.39
C SER A 51 7.85 4.14 6.88
N SER A 52 6.94 4.31 7.83
CA SER A 52 6.67 5.60 8.49
C SER A 52 7.90 6.15 9.23
N LEU A 53 8.61 5.27 9.96
CA LEU A 53 9.87 5.64 10.61
C LEU A 53 10.94 6.04 9.58
N ALA A 54 11.08 5.26 8.50
CA ALA A 54 12.01 5.59 7.42
C ALA A 54 11.71 6.96 6.79
N MET A 55 10.43 7.33 6.66
CA MET A 55 10.01 8.64 6.14
C MET A 55 10.44 9.80 7.05
N VAL A 56 10.33 9.64 8.36
CA VAL A 56 10.82 10.66 9.33
C VAL A 56 12.34 10.85 9.20
N LEU A 57 13.10 9.75 9.07
CA LEU A 57 14.55 9.80 8.87
C LEU A 57 14.90 10.47 7.52
N ALA A 58 14.10 10.24 6.48
CA ALA A 58 14.25 10.90 5.19
C ALA A 58 14.11 12.43 5.30
N LEU A 59 13.05 12.89 5.94
CA LEU A 59 12.81 14.32 6.15
C LEU A 59 13.92 14.99 6.95
N ASN A 60 14.36 14.36 8.04
CA ASN A 60 15.47 14.85 8.86
C ASN A 60 16.79 14.97 8.05
N ALA A 61 17.11 13.96 7.23
CA ALA A 61 18.30 13.98 6.39
C ALA A 61 18.24 15.11 5.33
N VAL A 62 17.09 15.33 4.70
CA VAL A 62 16.90 16.40 3.72
C VAL A 62 16.98 17.78 4.37
N GLN A 63 16.40 17.99 5.54
CA GLN A 63 16.50 19.23 6.31
C GLN A 63 17.95 19.56 6.68
N ARG A 64 18.78 18.52 6.94
CA ARG A 64 20.22 18.66 7.17
C ARG A 64 21.07 18.76 5.90
N ASN A 65 20.44 18.91 4.75
CA ASN A 65 21.10 18.99 3.43
C ASN A 65 21.94 17.74 3.06
N GLN A 66 21.59 16.57 3.61
CA GLN A 66 22.24 15.28 3.36
C GLN A 66 21.51 14.53 2.23
N ALA A 67 21.71 14.96 0.97
CA ALA A 67 20.98 14.46 -0.19
C ALA A 67 21.00 12.93 -0.35
N ASN A 68 22.18 12.33 -0.21
CA ASN A 68 22.32 10.88 -0.42
C ASN A 68 21.58 10.07 0.66
N LEU A 69 21.68 10.51 1.92
CA LEU A 69 21.01 9.85 3.04
C LEU A 69 19.50 10.06 2.98
N GLY A 70 19.04 11.28 2.65
CA GLY A 70 17.63 11.57 2.44
C GLY A 70 17.02 10.72 1.33
N ARG A 71 17.70 10.64 0.19
CA ARG A 71 17.29 9.79 -0.93
C ARG A 71 17.23 8.31 -0.56
N PHE A 72 18.24 7.81 0.16
CA PHE A 72 18.27 6.43 0.64
C PHE A 72 17.02 6.11 1.48
N TRP A 73 16.68 6.96 2.45
CA TRP A 73 15.52 6.74 3.30
C TRP A 73 14.18 6.87 2.55
N ILE A 74 14.06 7.80 1.59
CA ILE A 74 12.87 7.90 0.72
C ILE A 74 12.69 6.60 -0.09
N LEU A 75 13.76 6.07 -0.67
CA LEU A 75 13.71 4.82 -1.42
C LEU A 75 13.39 3.62 -0.53
N MET A 76 13.90 3.60 0.70
CA MET A 76 13.53 2.59 1.71
C MET A 76 12.04 2.66 2.06
N THR A 77 11.49 3.86 2.26
CA THR A 77 10.05 4.05 2.48
C THR A 77 9.24 3.53 1.29
N ALA A 78 9.62 3.88 0.07
CA ALA A 78 8.95 3.42 -1.14
C ALA A 78 9.03 1.89 -1.31
N LEU A 79 10.19 1.29 -0.99
CA LEU A 79 10.38 -0.16 -1.02
C LEU A 79 9.47 -0.88 -0.03
N LEU A 80 9.44 -0.44 1.23
CA LEU A 80 8.57 -1.01 2.27
C LEU A 80 7.09 -0.87 1.91
N GLY A 81 6.67 0.29 1.38
CA GLY A 81 5.32 0.49 0.85
C GLY A 81 4.98 -0.45 -0.32
N THR A 82 5.94 -0.70 -1.20
CA THR A 82 5.75 -1.66 -2.32
C THR A 82 5.65 -3.10 -1.81
N ILE A 83 6.43 -3.49 -0.79
CA ILE A 83 6.33 -4.80 -0.14
C ILE A 83 4.95 -4.98 0.49
N PHE A 84 4.43 -3.95 1.18
CA PHE A 84 3.07 -3.96 1.72
C PHE A 84 2.02 -4.18 0.64
N LEU A 85 2.11 -3.48 -0.50
CA LEU A 85 1.21 -3.69 -1.64
C LEU A 85 1.31 -5.13 -2.20
N GLY A 86 2.51 -5.72 -2.17
CA GLY A 86 2.71 -7.13 -2.53
C GLY A 86 1.95 -8.08 -1.61
N PHE A 87 2.00 -7.88 -0.29
CA PHE A 87 1.21 -8.65 0.67
C PHE A 87 -0.29 -8.49 0.44
N GLN A 88 -0.77 -7.26 0.23
CA GLN A 88 -2.18 -7.00 -0.04
C GLN A 88 -2.67 -7.66 -1.35
N ALA A 89 -1.84 -7.65 -2.39
CA ALA A 89 -2.17 -8.32 -3.65
C ALA A 89 -2.21 -9.85 -3.48
N PHE A 90 -1.30 -10.42 -2.69
CA PHE A 90 -1.29 -11.84 -2.34
C PHE A 90 -2.57 -12.22 -1.59
N GLU A 91 -2.92 -11.48 -0.53
CA GLU A 91 -4.14 -11.68 0.26
C GLU A 91 -5.40 -11.61 -0.60
N PHE A 92 -5.50 -10.63 -1.50
CA PHE A 92 -6.64 -10.54 -2.44
C PHE A 92 -6.75 -11.75 -3.36
N ASN A 93 -5.61 -12.26 -3.85
CA ASN A 93 -5.61 -13.45 -4.70
C ASN A 93 -6.08 -14.70 -3.93
N GLU A 94 -5.67 -14.84 -2.67
CA GLU A 94 -6.09 -15.92 -1.78
C GLU A 94 -7.61 -15.87 -1.56
N PHE A 95 -8.16 -14.70 -1.21
CA PHE A 95 -9.60 -14.52 -1.06
C PHE A 95 -10.40 -14.84 -2.32
N PHE A 96 -9.88 -14.49 -3.50
CA PHE A 96 -10.51 -14.87 -4.77
C PHE A 96 -10.52 -16.39 -4.98
N ASN A 97 -9.47 -17.10 -4.57
CA ASN A 97 -9.39 -18.57 -4.69
C ASN A 97 -10.36 -19.25 -3.72
N GLU A 98 -10.59 -18.68 -2.55
CA GLU A 98 -11.57 -19.15 -1.55
C GLU A 98 -13.03 -18.76 -1.91
N GLY A 99 -13.22 -18.08 -3.02
CA GLY A 99 -14.53 -17.73 -3.54
C GLY A 99 -15.09 -16.40 -3.03
N LEU A 100 -14.35 -15.64 -2.20
CA LEU A 100 -14.74 -14.31 -1.80
C LEU A 100 -14.47 -13.32 -2.94
N THR A 101 -15.53 -12.78 -3.49
CA THR A 101 -15.46 -11.73 -4.52
C THR A 101 -16.30 -10.53 -4.11
N PRO A 102 -16.05 -9.33 -4.68
CA PRO A 102 -16.87 -8.14 -4.37
C PRO A 102 -18.37 -8.28 -4.65
N ARG A 103 -18.80 -9.38 -5.29
CA ARG A 103 -20.20 -9.61 -5.72
C ARG A 103 -20.89 -10.74 -4.99
N VAL A 104 -20.19 -11.49 -4.16
CA VAL A 104 -20.72 -12.69 -3.51
C VAL A 104 -21.57 -12.32 -2.29
N ASN A 105 -21.04 -11.44 -1.45
CA ASN A 105 -21.73 -11.02 -0.22
C ASN A 105 -21.40 -9.57 0.16
N LEU A 106 -22.13 -9.03 1.13
CA LEU A 106 -21.96 -7.66 1.61
C LEU A 106 -20.61 -7.44 2.30
N PHE A 107 -20.11 -8.44 3.02
CA PHE A 107 -18.77 -8.41 3.61
C PHE A 107 -17.71 -8.24 2.54
N GLY A 108 -17.69 -9.11 1.52
CA GLY A 108 -16.74 -9.01 0.42
C GLY A 108 -16.81 -7.67 -0.30
N THR A 109 -18.01 -7.17 -0.61
CA THR A 109 -18.17 -5.85 -1.24
C THR A 109 -17.52 -4.74 -0.42
N THR A 110 -17.87 -4.63 0.87
CA THR A 110 -17.37 -3.55 1.73
C THR A 110 -15.87 -3.69 2.04
N PHE A 111 -15.39 -4.92 2.22
CA PHE A 111 -13.99 -5.24 2.43
C PHE A 111 -13.12 -4.83 1.23
N PHE A 112 -13.43 -5.33 0.02
CA PHE A 112 -12.64 -5.04 -1.17
C PHE A 112 -12.69 -3.56 -1.56
N VAL A 113 -13.81 -2.87 -1.34
CA VAL A 113 -13.89 -1.43 -1.58
C VAL A 113 -13.01 -0.67 -0.60
N LEU A 114 -13.12 -0.93 0.70
CA LEU A 114 -12.34 -0.23 1.73
C LEU A 114 -10.83 -0.46 1.57
N THR A 115 -10.41 -1.72 1.50
CA THR A 115 -8.98 -2.08 1.40
C THR A 115 -8.40 -1.78 0.01
N GLY A 116 -9.20 -1.89 -1.05
CA GLY A 116 -8.80 -1.54 -2.41
C GLY A 116 -8.55 -0.04 -2.59
N PHE A 117 -9.42 0.82 -2.06
CA PHE A 117 -9.17 2.27 -2.07
C PHE A 117 -7.96 2.64 -1.23
N HIS A 118 -7.75 1.97 -0.08
CA HIS A 118 -6.53 2.17 0.70
C HIS A 118 -5.28 1.79 -0.12
N GLY A 119 -5.25 0.62 -0.74
CA GLY A 119 -4.14 0.19 -1.60
C GLY A 119 -3.88 1.14 -2.78
N ALA A 120 -4.93 1.72 -3.37
CA ALA A 120 -4.78 2.76 -4.39
C ALA A 120 -4.07 4.01 -3.84
N HIS A 121 -4.41 4.45 -2.62
CA HIS A 121 -3.74 5.59 -1.97
C HIS A 121 -2.28 5.27 -1.62
N VAL A 122 -1.97 4.06 -1.13
CA VAL A 122 -0.58 3.61 -0.92
C VAL A 122 0.19 3.64 -2.24
N THR A 123 -0.40 3.17 -3.33
CA THR A 123 0.22 3.17 -4.67
C THR A 123 0.56 4.58 -5.13
N VAL A 124 -0.38 5.53 -4.99
CA VAL A 124 -0.13 6.96 -5.31
C VAL A 124 0.99 7.51 -4.43
N GLY A 125 1.02 7.16 -3.14
CA GLY A 125 2.06 7.55 -2.21
C GLY A 125 3.45 7.02 -2.61
N VAL A 126 3.56 5.75 -2.99
CA VAL A 126 4.81 5.15 -3.51
C VAL A 126 5.29 5.87 -4.76
N ILE A 127 4.40 6.14 -5.72
CA ILE A 127 4.74 6.91 -6.92
C ILE A 127 5.27 8.29 -6.55
N TRP A 128 4.60 8.98 -5.64
CA TRP A 128 5.02 10.30 -5.17
C TRP A 128 6.40 10.26 -4.48
N LEU A 129 6.66 9.27 -3.63
CA LEU A 129 7.98 9.05 -3.01
C LEU A 129 9.08 8.82 -4.04
N LEU A 130 8.82 8.03 -5.09
CA LEU A 130 9.79 7.81 -6.19
C LEU A 130 10.09 9.11 -6.95
N VAL A 131 9.06 9.93 -7.21
CA VAL A 131 9.23 11.26 -7.80
C VAL A 131 10.10 12.15 -6.90
N MET A 132 9.83 12.19 -5.58
CA MET A 132 10.60 12.97 -4.61
C MET A 132 12.06 12.49 -4.51
N ALA A 133 12.29 11.17 -4.51
CA ALA A 133 13.65 10.60 -4.55
C ALA A 133 14.43 11.05 -5.78
N GLY A 134 13.73 11.24 -6.90
CA GLY A 134 14.30 11.80 -8.12
C GLY A 134 14.63 13.30 -8.02
N VAL A 135 13.74 14.09 -7.45
CA VAL A 135 13.92 15.54 -7.29
C VAL A 135 15.05 15.90 -6.33
N ILE A 136 15.26 15.10 -5.28
CA ILE A 136 16.30 15.31 -4.25
C ILE A 136 17.69 14.86 -4.72
N THR A 137 17.90 14.58 -5.99
CA THR A 137 19.24 14.27 -6.51
C THR A 137 20.08 15.53 -6.71
N PRO A 138 21.41 15.46 -6.44
CA PRO A 138 22.34 16.58 -6.68
C PRO A 138 22.46 16.98 -8.16
N LYS A 139 22.05 16.09 -9.05
CA LYS A 139 21.99 16.31 -10.50
C LYS A 139 20.51 16.34 -10.85
N GLY A 140 19.96 17.53 -11.10
CA GLY A 140 18.53 17.73 -11.37
C GLY A 140 17.98 16.72 -12.39
N LEU A 141 16.89 16.05 -12.02
CA LEU A 141 16.18 15.15 -12.92
C LEU A 141 15.32 15.95 -13.89
N SER A 142 15.39 15.59 -15.18
CA SER A 142 14.40 16.11 -16.12
C SER A 142 13.04 15.44 -15.85
N ALA A 143 11.93 16.17 -16.11
CA ALA A 143 10.58 15.58 -15.98
C ALA A 143 10.42 14.28 -16.77
N TRP A 144 11.11 14.15 -17.91
CA TRP A 144 11.10 12.94 -18.73
C TRP A 144 11.81 11.76 -18.09
N THR A 145 12.92 11.98 -17.34
CA THR A 145 13.58 10.90 -16.62
C THR A 145 12.78 10.43 -15.42
N LEU A 146 12.08 11.34 -14.73
CA LEU A 146 11.14 11.00 -13.67
C LEU A 146 9.98 10.17 -14.20
N LEU A 147 9.34 10.63 -15.26
CA LEU A 147 8.23 9.92 -15.90
C LEU A 147 8.66 8.53 -16.36
N GLY A 148 9.82 8.41 -17.00
CA GLY A 148 10.37 7.11 -17.41
C GLY A 148 10.65 6.19 -16.23
N ALA A 149 11.21 6.68 -15.13
CA ALA A 149 11.47 5.86 -13.94
C ALA A 149 10.17 5.35 -13.30
N VAL A 150 9.15 6.21 -13.18
CA VAL A 150 7.84 5.85 -12.62
C VAL A 150 7.11 4.85 -13.51
N LEU A 151 7.05 5.09 -14.82
CA LEU A 151 6.40 4.18 -15.76
C LEU A 151 7.13 2.84 -15.85
N GLY A 152 8.48 2.86 -15.79
CA GLY A 152 9.28 1.64 -15.78
C GLY A 152 9.07 0.82 -14.50
N ALA A 153 9.04 1.47 -13.34
CA ALA A 153 8.76 0.80 -12.06
C ALA A 153 7.35 0.20 -12.04
N TYR A 154 6.36 0.94 -12.56
CA TYR A 154 4.99 0.44 -12.68
C TYR A 154 4.90 -0.78 -13.60
N ALA A 155 5.57 -0.75 -14.75
CA ALA A 155 5.59 -1.88 -15.67
C ALA A 155 6.25 -3.13 -15.05
N VAL A 156 7.35 -2.96 -14.32
CA VAL A 156 8.00 -4.06 -13.58
C VAL A 156 7.04 -4.63 -12.52
N LEU A 157 6.36 -3.78 -11.76
CA LEU A 157 5.40 -4.20 -10.74
C LEU A 157 4.26 -5.02 -11.37
N VAL A 158 3.65 -4.51 -12.45
CA VAL A 158 2.58 -5.21 -13.18
C VAL A 158 3.07 -6.56 -13.70
N GLY A 159 4.29 -6.63 -14.23
CA GLY A 159 4.87 -7.88 -14.70
C GLY A 159 5.12 -8.89 -13.57
N ILE A 160 5.62 -8.44 -12.41
CA ILE A 160 5.80 -9.30 -11.22
C ILE A 160 4.45 -9.83 -10.75
N LEU A 161 3.43 -8.97 -10.64
CA LEU A 161 2.09 -9.39 -10.25
C LEU A 161 1.45 -10.35 -11.27
N GLY A 162 1.80 -10.23 -12.56
CA GLY A 162 1.40 -11.18 -13.59
C GLY A 162 2.05 -12.55 -13.42
N LEU A 163 3.35 -12.61 -13.11
CA LEU A 163 4.05 -13.87 -12.84
C LEU A 163 3.59 -14.56 -11.56
N LEU A 164 3.07 -13.80 -10.59
CA LEU A 164 2.49 -14.32 -9.35
C LEU A 164 1.00 -14.72 -9.52
N ASP A 165 0.50 -14.77 -10.75
CA ASP A 165 -0.90 -15.10 -11.09
C ASP A 165 -1.97 -14.17 -10.46
N VAL A 166 -1.54 -13.04 -9.90
CA VAL A 166 -2.45 -12.03 -9.32
C VAL A 166 -3.29 -11.35 -10.42
N ILE A 167 -2.69 -11.17 -11.61
CA ILE A 167 -3.39 -10.63 -12.79
C ILE A 167 -3.74 -11.79 -13.71
N ARG A 168 -4.91 -12.38 -13.52
CA ARG A 168 -5.40 -13.59 -14.23
C ARG A 168 -5.46 -13.50 -15.76
N ASN A 169 -5.40 -12.31 -16.34
CA ASN A 169 -5.48 -12.11 -17.80
C ASN A 169 -4.12 -11.84 -18.44
N LEU A 170 -3.03 -11.87 -17.67
CA LEU A 170 -1.69 -11.63 -18.19
C LEU A 170 -0.99 -12.99 -18.36
N SER A 171 -0.66 -13.36 -19.61
CA SER A 171 0.14 -14.55 -19.86
C SER A 171 1.57 -14.38 -19.32
N ASP A 172 2.24 -15.49 -18.96
CA ASP A 172 3.64 -15.47 -18.46
C ASP A 172 4.56 -14.73 -19.43
N VAL A 173 4.36 -14.90 -20.73
CA VAL A 173 5.11 -14.17 -21.76
C VAL A 173 4.82 -12.67 -21.70
N GLY A 174 3.58 -12.28 -21.50
CA GLY A 174 3.19 -10.89 -21.31
C GLY A 174 3.84 -10.29 -20.05
N ALA A 175 3.83 -11.02 -18.95
CA ALA A 175 4.46 -10.60 -17.70
C ALA A 175 5.97 -10.36 -17.85
N VAL A 176 6.69 -11.28 -18.50
CA VAL A 176 8.12 -11.13 -18.80
C VAL A 176 8.40 -9.93 -19.71
N ILE A 177 7.55 -9.69 -20.70
CA ILE A 177 7.66 -8.50 -21.57
C ILE A 177 7.49 -7.21 -20.77
N PHE A 178 6.54 -7.14 -19.84
CA PHE A 178 6.34 -5.98 -18.97
C PHE A 178 7.54 -5.72 -18.08
N ILE A 179 8.13 -6.76 -17.48
CA ILE A 179 9.36 -6.64 -16.66
C ILE A 179 10.53 -6.15 -17.51
N ALA A 180 10.76 -6.76 -18.68
CA ALA A 180 11.86 -6.39 -19.56
C ALA A 180 11.71 -4.95 -20.08
N ALA A 181 10.53 -4.58 -20.56
CA ALA A 181 10.26 -3.23 -21.04
C ALA A 181 10.40 -2.19 -19.92
N GLY A 182 9.88 -2.47 -18.72
CA GLY A 182 10.03 -1.61 -17.56
C GLY A 182 11.48 -1.41 -17.15
N ALA A 183 12.26 -2.49 -17.11
CA ALA A 183 13.71 -2.44 -16.82
C ALA A 183 14.47 -1.61 -17.85
N VAL A 184 14.21 -1.79 -19.14
CA VAL A 184 14.82 -1.00 -20.22
C VAL A 184 14.50 0.49 -20.07
N VAL A 185 13.23 0.83 -19.79
CA VAL A 185 12.81 2.23 -19.59
C VAL A 185 13.50 2.83 -18.37
N MET A 186 13.64 2.09 -17.26
CA MET A 186 14.36 2.55 -16.06
C MET A 186 15.84 2.78 -16.32
N VAL A 187 16.50 1.85 -17.03
CA VAL A 187 17.92 1.99 -17.41
C VAL A 187 18.12 3.20 -18.34
N ALA A 188 17.28 3.37 -19.35
CA ALA A 188 17.34 4.51 -20.26
C ALA A 188 17.12 5.84 -19.53
N ALA A 189 16.17 5.90 -18.59
CA ALA A 189 15.93 7.04 -17.73
C ALA A 189 17.16 7.34 -16.83
N GLY A 190 17.79 6.30 -16.27
CA GLY A 190 19.00 6.40 -15.47
C GLY A 190 20.20 6.93 -16.27
N LEU A 191 20.43 6.41 -17.47
CA LEU A 191 21.51 6.87 -18.34
C LEU A 191 21.34 8.34 -18.75
N LYS A 192 20.12 8.76 -19.05
CA LYS A 192 19.81 10.16 -19.38
C LYS A 192 20.03 11.08 -18.18
N HIS A 193 19.78 10.59 -16.96
CA HIS A 193 20.03 11.31 -15.72
C HIS A 193 21.53 11.65 -15.52
N PHE A 194 22.43 10.75 -15.86
CA PHE A 194 23.89 11.01 -15.77
C PHE A 194 24.37 12.16 -16.65
N SER A 195 23.58 12.52 -17.67
CA SER A 195 23.96 13.57 -18.64
C SER A 195 23.54 14.99 -18.23
N ILE A 196 22.70 15.17 -17.21
CA ILE A 196 22.13 16.48 -16.84
C ILE A 196 22.65 16.89 -15.45
N SER A 197 23.47 17.95 -15.40
CA SER A 197 24.01 18.50 -14.14
C SER A 197 23.37 19.85 -13.80
N THR A 198 22.46 19.88 -12.82
CA THR A 198 22.01 21.10 -12.15
C THR A 198 22.26 21.01 -10.65
N LYS A 199 22.84 22.07 -10.06
CA LYS A 199 23.06 22.15 -8.61
C LYS A 199 21.74 22.54 -7.94
N LEU A 200 20.97 21.58 -7.41
CA LEU A 200 19.82 21.85 -6.55
C LEU A 200 20.26 22.00 -5.09
N ASN A 201 19.71 23.04 -4.43
CA ASN A 201 19.79 23.12 -2.97
C ASN A 201 18.76 22.14 -2.39
N VAL A 202 19.22 21.03 -1.84
CA VAL A 202 18.38 19.93 -1.36
C VAL A 202 17.49 20.34 -0.19
N ALA A 203 17.97 21.23 0.68
CA ALA A 203 17.19 21.76 1.79
C ALA A 203 15.95 22.58 1.32
N SER A 204 15.99 23.17 0.12
CA SER A 204 14.84 23.87 -0.43
C SER A 204 13.66 22.94 -0.78
N GLN A 205 13.91 21.64 -0.89
CA GLN A 205 12.89 20.61 -1.14
C GLN A 205 12.27 20.05 0.15
N ALA A 206 12.75 20.46 1.33
CA ALA A 206 12.24 19.96 2.61
C ALA A 206 10.72 20.19 2.77
N GLY A 207 10.20 21.36 2.35
CA GLY A 207 8.75 21.63 2.40
C GLY A 207 7.93 20.71 1.51
N ASN A 208 8.41 20.39 0.30
CA ASN A 208 7.73 19.45 -0.59
C ASN A 208 7.75 18.03 -0.02
N LEU A 209 8.88 17.63 0.58
CA LEU A 209 9.01 16.33 1.24
C LEU A 209 8.14 16.24 2.49
N GLU A 210 7.98 17.33 3.24
CA GLU A 210 7.10 17.40 4.41
C GLU A 210 5.64 17.17 4.03
N VAL A 211 5.17 17.77 2.92
CA VAL A 211 3.83 17.51 2.37
C VAL A 211 3.65 16.05 1.98
N THR A 212 4.68 15.44 1.36
CA THR A 212 4.67 14.01 1.00
C THR A 212 4.65 13.13 2.26
N ALA A 213 5.41 13.51 3.30
CA ALA A 213 5.45 12.80 4.57
C ALA A 213 4.09 12.84 5.29
N LEU A 214 3.43 14.00 5.32
CA LEU A 214 2.08 14.13 5.87
C LEU A 214 1.08 13.20 5.17
N TYR A 215 1.15 13.12 3.83
CA TYR A 215 0.30 12.20 3.09
C TYR A 215 0.60 10.74 3.45
N TRP A 216 1.88 10.35 3.50
CA TRP A 216 2.30 8.98 3.81
C TRP A 216 1.84 8.55 5.21
N HIS A 217 2.08 9.39 6.22
CA HIS A 217 1.63 9.12 7.59
C HIS A 217 0.11 9.03 7.71
N PHE A 218 -0.62 9.86 6.95
CA PHE A 218 -2.08 9.77 6.89
C PHE A 218 -2.53 8.40 6.37
N VAL A 219 -1.94 7.93 5.28
CA VAL A 219 -2.26 6.60 4.71
C VAL A 219 -1.96 5.49 5.72
N ASP A 220 -0.84 5.56 6.45
CA ASP A 220 -0.48 4.61 7.50
C ASP A 220 -1.50 4.61 8.66
N ILE A 221 -1.94 5.80 9.11
CA ILE A 221 -2.96 5.92 10.17
C ILE A 221 -4.28 5.30 9.72
N VAL A 222 -4.71 5.56 8.49
CA VAL A 222 -5.91 4.94 7.92
C VAL A 222 -5.79 3.41 7.94
N TRP A 223 -4.62 2.87 7.59
CA TRP A 223 -4.39 1.42 7.65
C TRP A 223 -4.51 0.85 9.06
N ILE A 224 -3.95 1.51 10.07
CA ILE A 224 -4.08 1.06 11.47
C ILE A 224 -5.55 0.94 11.87
N VAL A 225 -6.38 1.92 11.48
CA VAL A 225 -7.81 1.88 11.76
C VAL A 225 -8.49 0.73 11.00
N ILE A 226 -8.18 0.57 9.70
CA ILE A 226 -8.71 -0.54 8.89
C ILE A 226 -8.28 -1.88 9.48
N PHE A 227 -7.01 -2.07 9.80
CA PHE A 227 -6.49 -3.30 10.40
C PHE A 227 -7.21 -3.63 11.71
N THR A 228 -7.39 -2.65 12.59
CA THR A 228 -8.09 -2.85 13.86
C THR A 228 -9.55 -3.26 13.63
N VAL A 229 -10.26 -2.54 12.77
CA VAL A 229 -11.70 -2.74 12.56
C VAL A 229 -12.00 -4.01 11.76
N VAL A 230 -11.22 -4.27 10.71
CA VAL A 230 -11.49 -5.39 9.80
C VAL A 230 -10.94 -6.70 10.34
N TYR A 231 -9.69 -6.70 10.85
CA TYR A 231 -9.00 -7.94 11.23
C TYR A 231 -9.14 -8.26 12.71
N LEU A 232 -8.83 -7.30 13.61
CA LEU A 232 -8.83 -7.61 15.05
C LEU A 232 -10.25 -7.72 15.63
N VAL A 233 -11.18 -6.85 15.25
CA VAL A 233 -12.54 -6.91 15.76
C VAL A 233 -13.28 -8.11 15.19
N SER A 234 -13.09 -8.45 13.90
CA SER A 234 -13.69 -9.64 13.30
C SER A 234 -13.14 -10.95 13.90
N ALA A 235 -11.85 -11.01 14.20
CA ALA A 235 -11.26 -12.16 14.88
C ALA A 235 -11.77 -12.35 16.32
N ASN A 236 -12.04 -11.27 17.05
CA ASN A 236 -12.58 -11.35 18.40
C ASN A 236 -14.03 -11.86 18.41
N ASP A 237 -14.85 -11.43 17.47
CA ASP A 237 -16.24 -11.89 17.34
C ASP A 237 -16.32 -13.42 17.12
N SER A 238 -15.39 -13.99 16.37
CA SER A 238 -15.33 -15.45 16.13
C SER A 238 -14.95 -16.23 17.38
N ILE A 239 -14.05 -15.70 18.22
CA ILE A 239 -13.64 -16.31 19.49
C ILE A 239 -14.82 -16.31 20.47
N GLU A 240 -15.50 -15.19 20.65
CA GLU A 240 -16.66 -15.09 21.54
C GLU A 240 -17.78 -16.03 21.13
N THR A 241 -18.05 -16.15 19.83
CA THR A 241 -19.07 -17.07 19.30
C THR A 241 -18.72 -18.52 19.58
N SER A 242 -17.46 -18.93 19.39
CA SER A 242 -17.00 -20.30 19.66
C SER A 242 -17.04 -20.63 21.16
N GLU A 243 -16.67 -19.70 22.05
CA GLU A 243 -16.76 -19.89 23.49
C GLU A 243 -18.23 -20.02 23.97
N ALA A 244 -19.13 -19.21 23.40
CA ALA A 244 -20.55 -19.30 23.71
C ALA A 244 -21.17 -20.65 23.30
N ILE A 245 -20.77 -21.22 22.15
CA ILE A 245 -21.20 -22.53 21.69
C ILE A 245 -20.67 -23.62 22.63
N ILE A 246 -19.39 -23.58 23.01
CA ILE A 246 -18.77 -24.56 23.91
C ILE A 246 -19.42 -24.51 25.30
N SER A 247 -19.67 -23.32 25.83
CA SER A 247 -20.33 -23.18 27.14
C SER A 247 -21.79 -23.68 27.12
N GLY A 248 -22.50 -23.47 26.01
CA GLY A 248 -23.86 -24.01 25.81
C GLY A 248 -23.89 -25.54 25.75
N LEU A 249 -22.87 -26.19 25.20
CA LEU A 249 -22.75 -27.64 25.16
C LEU A 249 -22.45 -28.26 26.54
N HIS A 250 -21.78 -27.56 27.45
CA HIS A 250 -21.44 -28.02 28.80
C HIS A 250 -22.53 -27.67 29.85
N GLY A 251 -23.44 -26.76 29.54
CA GLY A 251 -24.50 -26.32 30.44
C GLY A 251 -25.84 -27.08 30.29
N GLY A 252 -25.95 -28.04 29.37
CA GLY A 252 -27.16 -28.81 29.05
C GLY A 252 -27.16 -30.25 29.60
N GLY A 253 -26.42 -30.52 30.71
CA GLY A 253 -26.39 -31.83 31.38
C GLY A 253 -27.12 -31.84 32.72
#